data_ee7d70bdde5788db794c700cb84bd3dc
#
_entry.id   ee7d70bdde5788db794c700cb84bd3dc
#
_cell.length_a   1.000
_cell.length_b   1.000
_cell.length_c   1.000
_cell.angle_alpha   90.00
_cell.angle_beta   90.00
_cell.angle_gamma   90.00
#
_symmetry.space_group_name_H-M   'P 1'
#
loop_
_entity.id
_entity.type
_entity.pdbx_description
1 polymer ?
#
loop_
_entity_poly.entity_id
_entity_poly.type
_entity_poly.pdbx_seq_one_letter_code
_entity_poly.pdbx_strand_id
1 'polypeptide(L)'
;MSEYLFTSESVSEGHPDKVADQISDAILDAILAQDPKARVAAETLVNTGLCVLAGEVTTSAQVDYIKVARETITRIGYNSSEMGFDANGCAVMMCYDQQSPDIAQGVNEGEGLDLDQGAGDQGLMFGYACDETPTLMPFAIYYSHRLMQRQSEVRKSGLLPWLRPDAKAQLTCVYDGETGKVKRIDTIVLSTQHHPEISHEELCEAVKEHIIKPVLPPEMLTDQTKYLINPTGRFVIGGPQGDCGLTGRKIIVDTYGGAAPHGGGAFSGKDPSKVDRSAAYACRYVAKNIVAAGLATQCQIQVSYAIGVAEPTSIAIDTFGTGKLNESDLIKLVRKHFDLRPKGIIQMLDLMRPIYSKSAAYGHFGREEPEFTWEKNDKAAILKADAGL
;
A
#
# COMPACT_ATOMS: atom_id res chain seq x y z
N MET A 1 -26.67 1.06 -23.76
CA MET A 1 -25.28 1.13 -23.27
C MET A 1 -25.23 0.40 -21.94
N SER A 2 -24.42 -0.62 -21.83
CA SER A 2 -24.26 -1.39 -20.59
C SER A 2 -23.43 -0.57 -19.59
N GLU A 3 -23.89 -0.46 -18.36
CA GLU A 3 -23.11 0.09 -17.24
C GLU A 3 -22.75 -1.06 -16.30
N TYR A 4 -21.59 -0.95 -15.61
CA TYR A 4 -21.26 -1.86 -14.54
C TYR A 4 -20.75 -1.11 -13.32
N LEU A 5 -20.86 -1.73 -12.16
CA LEU A 5 -20.40 -1.19 -10.90
C LEU A 5 -19.07 -1.82 -10.52
N PHE A 6 -18.15 -0.99 -10.00
CA PHE A 6 -16.92 -1.46 -9.39
C PHE A 6 -16.67 -0.73 -8.08
N THR A 7 -16.20 -1.44 -7.07
CA THR A 7 -16.03 -0.93 -5.72
C THR A 7 -14.61 -1.19 -5.22
N SER A 8 -14.01 -0.17 -4.61
CA SER A 8 -12.78 -0.32 -3.81
C SER A 8 -12.98 0.28 -2.43
N GLU A 9 -12.16 -0.15 -1.48
CA GLU A 9 -12.13 0.40 -0.13
C GLU A 9 -10.72 0.82 0.29
N SER A 10 -10.65 1.71 1.25
CA SER A 10 -9.43 2.06 1.97
C SER A 10 -9.72 2.23 3.45
N VAL A 11 -8.66 2.20 4.25
CA VAL A 11 -8.73 2.38 5.69
C VAL A 11 -7.77 3.48 6.14
N SER A 12 -8.07 4.11 7.28
CA SER A 12 -7.21 5.14 7.86
C SER A 12 -5.94 4.55 8.48
N GLU A 13 -5.00 5.44 8.82
CA GLU A 13 -3.80 5.07 9.59
C GLU A 13 -4.12 4.47 10.97
N GLY A 14 -5.31 4.74 11.51
CA GLY A 14 -5.76 4.22 12.81
C GLY A 14 -6.51 2.89 12.75
N HIS A 15 -6.76 2.34 11.57
CA HIS A 15 -7.30 0.99 11.44
C HIS A 15 -6.32 -0.02 12.05
N PRO A 16 -6.78 -1.03 12.83
CA PRO A 16 -5.88 -1.94 13.55
C PRO A 16 -4.80 -2.59 12.70
N ASP A 17 -5.15 -3.11 11.52
CA ASP A 17 -4.18 -3.71 10.60
C ASP A 17 -3.16 -2.68 10.08
N LYS A 18 -3.58 -1.41 9.86
CA LYS A 18 -2.65 -0.36 9.44
C LYS A 18 -1.82 0.20 10.59
N VAL A 19 -2.29 0.13 11.82
CA VAL A 19 -1.45 0.36 13.01
C VAL A 19 -0.31 -0.66 13.04
N ALA A 20 -0.62 -1.94 12.84
CA ALA A 20 0.37 -3.01 12.80
C ALA A 20 1.38 -2.81 11.65
N ASP A 21 0.91 -2.51 10.44
CA ASP A 21 1.76 -2.23 9.27
C ASP A 21 2.72 -1.06 9.52
N GLN A 22 2.21 0.04 10.10
CA GLN A 22 3.01 1.23 10.39
C GLN A 22 4.07 0.99 11.46
N ILE A 23 3.78 0.17 12.47
CA ILE A 23 4.76 -0.22 13.50
C ILE A 23 5.86 -1.07 12.84
N SER A 24 5.49 -2.06 12.05
CA SER A 24 6.43 -2.95 11.35
C SER A 24 7.35 -2.18 10.41
N ASP A 25 6.84 -1.23 9.63
CA ASP A 25 7.65 -0.41 8.72
C ASP A 25 8.48 0.66 9.47
N ALA A 26 8.00 1.18 10.60
CA ALA A 26 8.80 2.08 11.43
C ALA A 26 10.01 1.36 12.05
N ILE A 27 9.85 0.11 12.44
CA ILE A 27 10.95 -0.75 12.90
C ILE A 27 11.94 -1.01 11.76
N LEU A 28 11.45 -1.36 10.58
CA LEU A 28 12.28 -1.54 9.39
C LEU A 28 13.11 -0.28 9.09
N ASP A 29 12.49 0.89 9.06
CA ASP A 29 13.18 2.16 8.79
C ASP A 29 14.22 2.48 9.86
N ALA A 30 13.93 2.24 11.14
CA ALA A 30 14.87 2.46 12.24
C ALA A 30 16.11 1.55 12.13
N ILE A 31 15.94 0.33 11.63
CA ILE A 31 17.04 -0.60 11.37
C ILE A 31 17.84 -0.15 10.15
N LEU A 32 17.18 0.12 9.00
CA LEU A 32 17.84 0.48 7.75
C LEU A 32 18.63 1.81 7.86
N ALA A 33 18.21 2.71 8.73
CA ALA A 33 18.94 3.96 9.00
C ALA A 33 20.34 3.73 9.57
N GLN A 34 20.58 2.61 10.24
CA GLN A 34 21.85 2.24 10.85
C GLN A 34 22.55 1.11 10.10
N ASP A 35 21.79 0.18 9.54
CA ASP A 35 22.28 -1.01 8.84
C ASP A 35 21.46 -1.24 7.55
N PRO A 36 21.84 -0.61 6.43
CA PRO A 36 21.15 -0.76 5.15
C PRO A 36 21.12 -2.19 4.61
N LYS A 37 22.01 -3.06 5.07
CA LYS A 37 22.09 -4.47 4.64
C LYS A 37 21.34 -5.43 5.55
N ALA A 38 20.64 -4.94 6.56
CA ALA A 38 19.87 -5.78 7.48
C ALA A 38 18.85 -6.66 6.75
N ARG A 39 18.61 -7.83 7.33
CA ARG A 39 17.54 -8.74 6.91
C ARG A 39 16.41 -8.62 7.93
N VAL A 40 15.25 -8.17 7.47
CA VAL A 40 14.12 -7.83 8.34
C VAL A 40 12.82 -8.42 7.78
N ALA A 41 12.13 -9.14 8.63
CA ALA A 41 10.75 -9.57 8.47
C ALA A 41 10.04 -9.31 9.80
N ALA A 42 9.64 -8.05 10.03
CA ALA A 42 9.02 -7.61 11.27
C ALA A 42 7.50 -7.68 11.17
N GLU A 43 6.91 -8.50 11.99
CA GLU A 43 5.46 -8.68 12.11
C GLU A 43 4.97 -8.04 13.40
N THR A 44 3.77 -7.48 13.38
CA THR A 44 3.14 -6.83 14.52
C THR A 44 1.70 -7.32 14.67
N LEU A 45 1.30 -7.60 15.91
CA LEU A 45 -0.08 -7.81 16.30
C LEU A 45 -0.47 -6.72 17.29
N VAL A 46 -1.62 -6.10 17.09
CA VAL A 46 -2.21 -5.16 18.05
C VAL A 46 -3.62 -5.60 18.45
N ASN A 47 -3.94 -5.45 19.73
CA ASN A 47 -5.26 -5.73 20.28
C ASN A 47 -5.49 -4.82 21.49
N THR A 48 -6.62 -4.94 22.19
CA THR A 48 -6.91 -4.15 23.40
C THR A 48 -5.73 -4.16 24.37
N GLY A 49 -5.10 -3.00 24.58
CA GLY A 49 -3.99 -2.83 25.50
C GLY A 49 -2.71 -3.63 25.21
N LEU A 50 -2.56 -4.19 24.02
CA LEU A 50 -1.45 -5.07 23.67
C LEU A 50 -0.86 -4.76 22.29
N CYS A 51 0.47 -4.76 22.21
CA CYS A 51 1.25 -4.77 20.97
C CYS A 51 2.30 -5.89 21.06
N VAL A 52 2.32 -6.81 20.11
CA VAL A 52 3.31 -7.89 20.02
C VAL A 52 4.15 -7.68 18.77
N LEU A 53 5.45 -7.64 18.94
CA LEU A 53 6.45 -7.55 17.89
C LEU A 53 7.10 -8.93 17.76
N ALA A 54 7.02 -9.53 16.58
CA ALA A 54 7.57 -10.86 16.31
C ALA A 54 8.15 -10.93 14.89
N GLY A 55 8.87 -11.99 14.57
CA GLY A 55 9.45 -12.21 13.26
C GLY A 55 10.96 -12.42 13.30
N GLU A 56 11.64 -12.19 12.18
CA GLU A 56 13.07 -12.45 12.04
C GLU A 56 13.82 -11.15 11.72
N VAL A 57 14.85 -10.86 12.50
CA VAL A 57 15.69 -9.66 12.35
C VAL A 57 17.16 -10.06 12.50
N THR A 58 17.94 -9.90 11.42
CA THR A 58 19.40 -10.05 11.44
C THR A 58 20.01 -8.70 11.10
N THR A 59 20.61 -8.04 12.08
CA THR A 59 21.16 -6.70 11.93
C THR A 59 22.27 -6.40 12.94
N SER A 60 23.14 -5.46 12.57
CA SER A 60 24.10 -4.82 13.49
C SER A 60 23.55 -3.57 14.18
N ALA A 61 22.38 -3.10 13.75
CA ALA A 61 21.74 -1.91 14.31
C ALA A 61 21.32 -2.11 15.77
N GLN A 62 21.40 -1.02 16.55
CA GLN A 62 20.91 -0.98 17.94
C GLN A 62 19.64 -0.13 17.96
N VAL A 63 18.49 -0.78 18.01
CA VAL A 63 17.17 -0.14 17.96
C VAL A 63 16.38 -0.44 19.23
N ASP A 64 15.82 0.59 19.84
CA ASP A 64 14.80 0.46 20.88
C ASP A 64 13.44 0.22 20.21
N TYR A 65 13.11 -1.03 19.91
CA TYR A 65 11.89 -1.43 19.22
C TYR A 65 10.62 -1.00 19.99
N ILE A 66 10.65 -1.07 21.33
CA ILE A 66 9.52 -0.66 22.18
C ILE A 66 9.26 0.84 22.02
N LYS A 67 10.31 1.65 22.02
CA LYS A 67 10.21 3.09 21.80
C LYS A 67 9.64 3.39 20.42
N VAL A 68 10.15 2.76 19.37
CA VAL A 68 9.67 2.94 17.98
C VAL A 68 8.17 2.61 17.88
N ALA A 69 7.73 1.50 18.47
CA ALA A 69 6.32 1.12 18.48
C ALA A 69 5.46 2.18 19.18
N ARG A 70 5.85 2.66 20.37
CA ARG A 70 5.11 3.69 21.12
C ARG A 70 5.06 5.03 20.39
N GLU A 71 6.15 5.46 19.79
CA GLU A 71 6.21 6.70 19.00
C GLU A 71 5.27 6.61 17.77
N THR A 72 5.21 5.44 17.13
CA THR A 72 4.31 5.19 16.01
C THR A 72 2.85 5.25 16.46
N ILE A 73 2.48 4.58 17.54
CA ILE A 73 1.12 4.60 18.11
C ILE A 73 0.73 6.05 18.49
N THR A 74 1.66 6.81 19.09
CA THR A 74 1.46 8.23 19.44
C THR A 74 1.19 9.08 18.20
N ARG A 75 2.01 8.92 17.16
CA ARG A 75 1.88 9.64 15.87
C ARG A 75 0.54 9.37 15.18
N ILE A 76 0.04 8.14 15.25
CA ILE A 76 -1.27 7.76 14.72
C ILE A 76 -2.39 8.48 15.48
N GLY A 77 -2.23 8.68 16.79
CA GLY A 77 -3.19 9.43 17.60
C GLY A 77 -3.89 8.62 18.68
N TYR A 78 -3.41 7.42 18.99
CA TYR A 78 -3.89 6.66 20.16
C TYR A 78 -3.16 7.13 21.43
N ASN A 79 -3.66 8.23 22.01
CA ASN A 79 -3.02 8.99 23.08
C ASN A 79 -3.83 8.98 24.41
N SER A 80 -4.96 8.28 24.44
CA SER A 80 -5.85 8.26 25.59
C SER A 80 -6.31 6.83 25.89
N SER A 81 -6.29 6.47 27.16
CA SER A 81 -6.82 5.19 27.64
C SER A 81 -8.32 4.99 27.37
N GLU A 82 -9.07 6.07 27.13
CA GLU A 82 -10.48 6.02 26.75
C GLU A 82 -10.71 5.30 25.42
N MET A 83 -9.68 5.21 24.58
CA MET A 83 -9.72 4.48 23.29
C MET A 83 -9.41 2.98 23.48
N GLY A 84 -9.16 2.50 24.70
CA GLY A 84 -8.84 1.11 25.02
C GLY A 84 -7.52 0.59 24.45
N PHE A 85 -6.79 1.46 23.77
CA PHE A 85 -5.45 1.24 23.24
C PHE A 85 -4.74 2.60 23.20
N ASP A 86 -3.61 2.72 23.89
CA ASP A 86 -2.84 3.96 23.90
C ASP A 86 -1.34 3.68 24.02
N ALA A 87 -0.54 4.61 23.51
CA ALA A 87 0.90 4.48 23.39
C ALA A 87 1.62 4.28 24.74
N ASN A 88 1.10 4.86 25.82
CA ASN A 88 1.74 4.81 27.14
C ASN A 88 1.29 3.59 27.96
N GLY A 89 0.01 3.22 27.84
CA GLY A 89 -0.62 2.18 28.68
C GLY A 89 -0.59 0.79 28.08
N CYS A 90 -0.42 0.63 26.75
CA CYS A 90 -0.41 -0.71 26.15
C CYS A 90 0.85 -1.49 26.56
N ALA A 91 0.71 -2.80 26.76
CA ALA A 91 1.84 -3.71 26.90
C ALA A 91 2.52 -3.87 25.53
N VAL A 92 3.84 -3.82 25.49
CA VAL A 92 4.62 -4.13 24.28
C VAL A 92 5.47 -5.35 24.57
N MET A 93 5.21 -6.43 23.85
CA MET A 93 5.98 -7.68 23.92
C MET A 93 6.83 -7.81 22.67
N MET A 94 8.04 -8.35 22.82
CA MET A 94 8.99 -8.52 21.72
C MET A 94 9.51 -9.95 21.69
N CYS A 95 9.48 -10.56 20.48
CA CYS A 95 9.96 -11.90 20.19
C CYS A 95 10.52 -11.92 18.77
N TYR A 96 11.75 -11.41 18.58
CA TYR A 96 12.46 -11.48 17.30
C TYR A 96 13.52 -12.55 17.34
N ASP A 97 13.53 -13.42 16.32
CA ASP A 97 14.56 -14.41 16.05
C ASP A 97 15.53 -13.91 14.95
N GLN A 98 16.58 -14.66 14.68
CA GLN A 98 17.47 -14.41 13.54
C GLN A 98 16.94 -15.13 12.30
N GLN A 99 17.24 -14.57 11.10
CA GLN A 99 16.91 -15.25 9.83
C GLN A 99 17.57 -16.64 9.76
N SER A 100 16.83 -17.61 9.24
CA SER A 100 17.34 -18.96 8.99
C SER A 100 18.60 -18.91 8.11
N PRO A 101 19.68 -19.61 8.49
CA PRO A 101 20.88 -19.74 7.66
C PRO A 101 20.61 -20.45 6.33
N ASP A 102 19.63 -21.35 6.27
CA ASP A 102 19.23 -22.05 5.05
C ASP A 102 18.60 -21.11 4.02
N ILE A 103 17.89 -20.08 4.48
CA ILE A 103 17.35 -19.02 3.61
C ILE A 103 18.48 -18.05 3.22
N ALA A 104 19.34 -17.69 4.16
CA ALA A 104 20.40 -16.70 3.95
C ALA A 104 21.33 -17.09 2.80
N GLN A 105 21.72 -18.38 2.68
CA GLN A 105 22.60 -18.86 1.61
C GLN A 105 22.04 -18.63 0.19
N GLY A 106 20.72 -18.62 0.01
CA GLY A 106 20.07 -18.37 -1.30
C GLY A 106 19.90 -16.88 -1.63
N VAL A 107 20.06 -16.00 -0.64
CA VAL A 107 19.87 -14.55 -0.76
C VAL A 107 21.19 -13.79 -0.76
N ASN A 108 22.24 -14.36 -0.18
CA ASN A 108 23.55 -13.73 -0.11
C ASN A 108 24.30 -13.93 -1.44
N GLU A 109 24.92 -12.85 -1.91
CA GLU A 109 25.75 -12.87 -3.13
C GLU A 109 27.01 -13.73 -2.90
N GLY A 110 27.31 -14.61 -3.84
CA GLY A 110 28.47 -15.50 -3.76
C GLY A 110 28.24 -16.79 -2.95
N GLU A 111 27.03 -17.01 -2.48
CA GLU A 111 26.62 -18.21 -1.74
C GLU A 111 25.53 -18.97 -2.53
N GLY A 112 25.25 -20.21 -2.15
CA GLY A 112 24.22 -21.03 -2.78
C GLY A 112 24.63 -21.62 -4.14
N LEU A 113 23.63 -22.06 -4.93
CA LEU A 113 23.82 -22.64 -6.26
C LEU A 113 23.86 -21.58 -7.36
N ASP A 114 23.14 -20.48 -7.20
CA ASP A 114 23.23 -19.26 -8.02
C ASP A 114 24.14 -18.28 -7.27
N LEU A 115 25.19 -17.79 -7.93
CA LEU A 115 26.16 -16.89 -7.31
C LEU A 115 25.68 -15.43 -7.31
N ASP A 116 24.67 -15.10 -8.13
CA ASP A 116 23.97 -13.82 -8.04
C ASP A 116 22.98 -13.85 -6.86
N GLN A 117 22.63 -12.68 -6.32
CA GLN A 117 21.64 -12.59 -5.26
C GLN A 117 20.29 -13.16 -5.76
N GLY A 118 19.89 -14.30 -5.21
CA GLY A 118 18.63 -14.95 -5.53
C GLY A 118 17.43 -14.35 -4.79
N ALA A 119 16.24 -14.76 -5.21
CA ALA A 119 15.02 -14.42 -4.49
C ALA A 119 14.98 -15.14 -3.13
N GLY A 120 14.51 -14.44 -2.09
CA GLY A 120 14.42 -14.99 -0.74
C GLY A 120 13.27 -15.98 -0.53
N ASP A 121 12.36 -16.06 -1.50
CA ASP A 121 11.25 -17.00 -1.53
C ASP A 121 10.80 -17.26 -2.97
N GLN A 122 10.03 -18.32 -3.18
CA GLN A 122 9.20 -18.47 -4.38
C GLN A 122 7.99 -17.53 -4.29
N GLY A 123 7.46 -17.12 -5.43
CA GLY A 123 6.24 -16.30 -5.45
C GLY A 123 5.96 -15.67 -6.79
N LEU A 124 4.82 -15.00 -6.85
CA LEU A 124 4.39 -14.21 -8.01
C LEU A 124 3.92 -12.84 -7.54
N MET A 125 4.24 -11.81 -8.30
CA MET A 125 3.92 -10.42 -7.98
C MET A 125 3.27 -9.77 -9.20
N PHE A 126 2.37 -8.82 -8.92
CA PHE A 126 1.67 -8.07 -9.96
C PHE A 126 1.97 -6.59 -9.86
N GLY A 127 2.02 -5.93 -11.01
CA GLY A 127 1.96 -4.48 -11.14
C GLY A 127 0.81 -4.09 -12.07
N TYR A 128 0.25 -2.91 -11.82
CA TYR A 128 -0.84 -2.38 -12.62
C TYR A 128 -0.74 -0.86 -12.75
N ALA A 129 -1.22 -0.35 -13.88
CA ALA A 129 -1.45 1.07 -14.11
C ALA A 129 -2.59 1.26 -15.12
N CYS A 130 -3.33 2.35 -14.99
CA CYS A 130 -4.38 2.76 -15.92
C CYS A 130 -4.47 4.27 -16.00
N ASP A 131 -5.10 4.80 -17.06
CA ASP A 131 -5.20 6.24 -17.31
C ASP A 131 -6.42 6.92 -16.64
N GLU A 132 -6.97 6.32 -15.57
CA GLU A 132 -8.16 6.83 -14.89
C GLU A 132 -7.89 8.04 -13.99
N THR A 133 -6.65 8.18 -13.49
CA THR A 133 -6.26 9.26 -12.56
C THR A 133 -4.88 9.83 -12.91
N PRO A 134 -4.53 11.04 -12.41
CA PRO A 134 -3.24 11.66 -12.70
C PRO A 134 -2.02 10.82 -12.28
N THR A 135 -2.17 9.99 -11.26
CA THR A 135 -1.12 9.09 -10.77
C THR A 135 -1.13 7.72 -11.47
N LEU A 136 -1.99 7.55 -12.47
CA LEU A 136 -2.17 6.29 -13.22
C LEU A 136 -2.61 5.12 -12.33
N MET A 137 -3.53 5.41 -11.41
CA MET A 137 -4.19 4.45 -10.52
C MET A 137 -5.68 4.31 -10.86
N PRO A 138 -6.30 3.16 -10.52
CA PRO A 138 -7.75 3.00 -10.61
C PRO A 138 -8.49 4.05 -9.76
N PHE A 139 -9.56 4.62 -10.30
CA PHE A 139 -10.31 5.73 -9.71
C PHE A 139 -10.82 5.41 -8.29
N ALA A 140 -11.46 4.27 -8.12
CA ALA A 140 -12.12 3.94 -6.86
C ALA A 140 -11.14 3.84 -5.68
N ILE A 141 -10.00 3.15 -5.84
CA ILE A 141 -9.00 3.03 -4.77
C ILE A 141 -8.26 4.35 -4.54
N TYR A 142 -7.93 5.09 -5.59
CA TYR A 142 -7.27 6.38 -5.49
C TYR A 142 -8.05 7.37 -4.62
N TYR A 143 -9.34 7.52 -4.87
CA TYR A 143 -10.17 8.41 -4.08
C TYR A 143 -10.53 7.85 -2.70
N SER A 144 -10.65 6.52 -2.55
CA SER A 144 -10.81 5.92 -1.23
C SER A 144 -9.63 6.22 -0.30
N HIS A 145 -8.40 6.18 -0.81
CA HIS A 145 -7.20 6.61 -0.06
C HIS A 145 -7.24 8.08 0.32
N ARG A 146 -7.62 8.95 -0.61
CA ARG A 146 -7.69 10.40 -0.36
C ARG A 146 -8.77 10.78 0.66
N LEU A 147 -9.87 10.05 0.70
CA LEU A 147 -10.89 10.21 1.76
C LEU A 147 -10.30 9.89 3.14
N MET A 148 -9.51 8.82 3.24
CA MET A 148 -8.88 8.43 4.50
C MET A 148 -7.72 9.35 4.90
N GLN A 149 -6.94 9.85 3.94
CA GLN A 149 -5.95 10.90 4.20
C GLN A 149 -6.63 12.17 4.74
N ARG A 150 -7.72 12.60 4.12
CA ARG A 150 -8.47 13.79 4.54
C ARG A 150 -9.08 13.62 5.92
N GLN A 151 -9.60 12.43 6.26
CA GLN A 151 -10.09 12.13 7.62
C GLN A 151 -8.98 12.36 8.67
N SER A 152 -7.77 11.88 8.40
CA SER A 152 -6.64 12.06 9.31
C SER A 152 -6.17 13.52 9.38
N GLU A 153 -6.18 14.25 8.27
CA GLU A 153 -5.83 15.67 8.23
C GLU A 153 -6.78 16.51 9.09
N VAL A 154 -8.10 16.38 8.90
CA VAL A 154 -9.09 17.16 9.65
C VAL A 154 -9.11 16.77 11.13
N ARG A 155 -8.81 15.53 11.47
CA ARG A 155 -8.64 15.07 12.85
C ARG A 155 -7.39 15.70 13.49
N LYS A 156 -6.23 15.57 12.85
CA LYS A 156 -4.95 16.04 13.39
C LYS A 156 -4.83 17.57 13.44
N SER A 157 -5.49 18.27 12.50
CA SER A 157 -5.54 19.73 12.52
C SER A 157 -6.47 20.29 13.60
N GLY A 158 -7.31 19.45 14.20
CA GLY A 158 -8.32 19.89 15.18
C GLY A 158 -9.56 20.54 14.56
N LEU A 159 -9.72 20.46 13.24
CA LEU A 159 -10.94 20.95 12.56
C LEU A 159 -12.18 20.16 13.00
N LEU A 160 -12.03 18.85 13.13
CA LEU A 160 -13.05 17.95 13.68
C LEU A 160 -12.46 17.19 14.90
N PRO A 161 -12.40 17.85 16.09
CA PRO A 161 -11.64 17.34 17.23
C PRO A 161 -12.26 16.10 17.88
N TRP A 162 -13.52 15.79 17.57
CA TRP A 162 -14.24 14.61 18.04
C TRP A 162 -13.95 13.35 17.19
N LEU A 163 -13.23 13.47 16.07
CA LEU A 163 -12.76 12.31 15.30
C LEU A 163 -11.71 11.52 16.08
N ARG A 164 -11.80 10.20 15.99
CA ARG A 164 -10.81 9.23 16.49
C ARG A 164 -10.07 8.58 15.32
N PRO A 165 -8.94 7.86 15.57
CA PRO A 165 -8.04 7.43 14.51
C PRO A 165 -8.61 6.41 13.52
N ASP A 166 -9.50 5.50 13.96
CA ASP A 166 -10.00 4.41 13.12
C ASP A 166 -11.09 4.88 12.16
N ALA A 167 -10.93 4.55 10.89
CA ALA A 167 -11.92 4.85 9.85
C ALA A 167 -11.75 3.95 8.64
N LYS A 168 -12.84 3.81 7.86
CA LYS A 168 -12.89 3.11 6.58
C LYS A 168 -13.67 3.94 5.57
N ALA A 169 -13.25 3.91 4.30
CA ALA A 169 -14.03 4.45 3.17
C ALA A 169 -14.16 3.39 2.09
N GLN A 170 -15.34 3.32 1.48
CA GLN A 170 -15.62 2.47 0.33
C GLN A 170 -16.29 3.32 -0.74
N LEU A 171 -15.81 3.21 -1.97
CA LEU A 171 -16.31 3.97 -3.10
C LEU A 171 -16.78 3.02 -4.19
N THR A 172 -18.06 3.11 -4.55
CA THR A 172 -18.66 2.39 -5.66
C THR A 172 -18.85 3.35 -6.83
N CYS A 173 -18.23 3.01 -7.97
CA CYS A 173 -18.26 3.80 -9.18
C CYS A 173 -19.05 3.10 -10.29
N VAL A 174 -19.75 3.87 -11.10
CA VAL A 174 -20.41 3.41 -12.34
C VAL A 174 -19.43 3.61 -13.49
N TYR A 175 -19.19 2.54 -14.21
CA TYR A 175 -18.34 2.52 -15.40
C TYR A 175 -19.20 2.34 -16.66
N ASP A 176 -18.76 2.98 -17.72
CA ASP A 176 -19.29 2.74 -19.06
C ASP A 176 -18.77 1.41 -19.60
N GLY A 177 -19.70 0.53 -20.00
CA GLY A 177 -19.36 -0.83 -20.42
C GLY A 177 -18.68 -0.93 -21.80
N GLU A 178 -18.69 0.16 -22.59
CA GLU A 178 -18.05 0.18 -23.91
C GLU A 178 -16.64 0.82 -23.82
N THR A 179 -16.51 1.91 -23.09
CA THR A 179 -15.27 2.68 -23.00
C THR A 179 -14.43 2.31 -21.79
N GLY A 180 -14.99 1.61 -20.79
CA GLY A 180 -14.34 1.31 -19.52
C GLY A 180 -14.06 2.54 -18.64
N LYS A 181 -14.62 3.72 -18.97
CA LYS A 181 -14.39 4.95 -18.21
C LYS A 181 -15.39 5.15 -17.08
N VAL A 182 -14.93 5.77 -15.99
CA VAL A 182 -15.79 6.15 -14.87
C VAL A 182 -16.76 7.24 -15.32
N LYS A 183 -18.05 7.05 -15.04
CA LYS A 183 -19.13 8.00 -15.37
C LYS A 183 -19.56 8.84 -14.16
N ARG A 184 -19.73 8.21 -13.02
CA ARG A 184 -20.18 8.83 -11.77
C ARG A 184 -19.89 7.95 -10.56
N ILE A 185 -19.98 8.54 -9.39
CA ILE A 185 -19.96 7.82 -8.11
C ILE A 185 -21.40 7.43 -7.75
N ASP A 186 -21.63 6.13 -7.53
CA ASP A 186 -22.92 5.62 -7.11
C ASP A 186 -23.12 5.68 -5.60
N THR A 187 -22.14 5.14 -4.84
CA THR A 187 -22.26 5.02 -3.39
C THR A 187 -20.94 5.35 -2.70
N ILE A 188 -21.02 6.14 -1.65
CA ILE A 188 -19.92 6.45 -0.74
C ILE A 188 -20.30 5.90 0.62
N VAL A 189 -19.50 4.93 1.11
CA VAL A 189 -19.58 4.46 2.51
C VAL A 189 -18.40 5.04 3.25
N LEU A 190 -18.63 5.73 4.37
CA LEU A 190 -17.58 6.23 5.23
C LEU A 190 -17.94 5.96 6.69
N SER A 191 -17.15 5.13 7.34
CA SER A 191 -17.29 4.85 8.78
C SER A 191 -16.08 5.41 9.50
N THR A 192 -16.30 6.27 10.49
CA THR A 192 -15.23 6.89 11.28
C THR A 192 -15.52 6.81 12.77
N GLN A 193 -14.52 6.40 13.53
CA GLN A 193 -14.55 6.41 14.97
C GLN A 193 -14.64 7.84 15.49
N HIS A 194 -15.42 8.05 16.57
CA HIS A 194 -15.72 9.37 17.08
C HIS A 194 -15.89 9.40 18.61
N HIS A 195 -15.84 10.58 19.17
CA HIS A 195 -16.16 10.83 20.57
C HIS A 195 -17.67 10.59 20.84
N PRO A 196 -18.06 10.04 22.00
CA PRO A 196 -19.45 9.67 22.28
C PRO A 196 -20.46 10.84 22.30
N GLU A 197 -19.98 12.07 22.46
CA GLU A 197 -20.86 13.25 22.63
C GLU A 197 -21.37 13.85 21.32
N ILE A 198 -20.76 13.53 20.16
CA ILE A 198 -21.24 14.01 18.86
C ILE A 198 -22.51 13.27 18.44
N SER A 199 -23.53 14.01 18.00
CA SER A 199 -24.73 13.41 17.44
C SER A 199 -24.45 12.80 16.05
N HIS A 200 -25.22 11.79 15.66
CA HIS A 200 -25.06 11.15 14.36
C HIS A 200 -25.34 12.13 13.21
N GLU A 201 -26.30 13.02 13.37
CA GLU A 201 -26.66 14.03 12.36
C GLU A 201 -25.53 15.03 12.13
N GLU A 202 -24.99 15.63 13.19
CA GLU A 202 -23.85 16.55 13.12
C GLU A 202 -22.61 15.88 12.54
N LEU A 203 -22.35 14.61 12.91
CA LEU A 203 -21.25 13.83 12.35
C LEU A 203 -21.43 13.64 10.85
N CYS A 204 -22.62 13.23 10.39
CA CYS A 204 -22.88 13.01 8.96
C CYS A 204 -22.69 14.28 8.13
N GLU A 205 -23.21 15.42 8.63
CA GLU A 205 -23.05 16.71 7.96
C GLU A 205 -21.57 17.12 7.89
N ALA A 206 -20.86 17.08 9.02
CA ALA A 206 -19.46 17.46 9.08
C ALA A 206 -18.56 16.56 8.20
N VAL A 207 -18.78 15.26 8.18
CA VAL A 207 -18.04 14.33 7.31
C VAL A 207 -18.29 14.65 5.84
N LYS A 208 -19.53 14.92 5.46
CA LYS A 208 -19.88 15.29 4.09
C LYS A 208 -19.20 16.59 3.66
N GLU A 209 -19.25 17.63 4.50
CA GLU A 209 -18.71 18.95 4.20
C GLU A 209 -17.18 19.01 4.25
N HIS A 210 -16.55 18.36 5.22
CA HIS A 210 -15.12 18.54 5.48
C HIS A 210 -14.24 17.39 4.97
N ILE A 211 -14.81 16.23 4.68
CA ILE A 211 -14.05 15.06 4.19
C ILE A 211 -14.45 14.72 2.76
N ILE A 212 -15.75 14.51 2.48
CA ILE A 212 -16.18 13.96 1.18
C ILE A 212 -16.11 15.02 0.07
N LYS A 213 -16.79 16.15 0.23
CA LYS A 213 -16.86 17.20 -0.79
C LYS A 213 -15.50 17.80 -1.19
N PRO A 214 -14.54 18.03 -0.27
CA PRO A 214 -13.23 18.57 -0.64
C PRO A 214 -12.34 17.60 -1.41
N VAL A 215 -12.65 16.30 -1.37
CA VAL A 215 -11.82 15.25 -1.95
C VAL A 215 -12.35 14.76 -3.29
N LEU A 216 -13.65 14.53 -3.39
CA LEU A 216 -14.25 13.93 -4.57
C LEU A 216 -14.55 14.97 -5.66
N PRO A 217 -14.31 14.68 -6.95
CA PRO A 217 -14.63 15.57 -8.04
C PRO A 217 -16.13 15.90 -8.05
N PRO A 218 -16.52 17.19 -8.02
CA PRO A 218 -17.94 17.56 -7.95
C PRO A 218 -18.76 17.03 -9.13
N GLU A 219 -18.17 16.92 -10.31
CA GLU A 219 -18.80 16.40 -11.53
C GLU A 219 -19.14 14.92 -11.46
N MET A 220 -18.49 14.19 -10.57
CA MET A 220 -18.75 12.75 -10.33
C MET A 220 -19.85 12.52 -9.29
N LEU A 221 -20.26 13.57 -8.56
CA LEU A 221 -21.34 13.53 -7.57
C LEU A 221 -22.64 13.98 -8.23
N THR A 222 -23.68 13.18 -8.13
CA THR A 222 -24.99 13.44 -8.71
C THR A 222 -26.09 13.36 -7.64
N ASP A 223 -27.30 13.77 -7.98
CA ASP A 223 -28.46 13.61 -7.08
C ASP A 223 -28.78 12.14 -6.76
N GLN A 224 -28.23 11.21 -7.55
CA GLN A 224 -28.36 9.77 -7.33
C GLN A 224 -27.28 9.20 -6.42
N THR A 225 -26.22 9.96 -6.12
CA THR A 225 -25.11 9.49 -5.26
C THR A 225 -25.61 9.24 -3.83
N LYS A 226 -25.39 8.04 -3.33
CA LYS A 226 -25.79 7.61 -1.99
C LYS A 226 -24.64 7.85 -1.00
N TYR A 227 -24.99 8.43 0.14
CA TYR A 227 -24.05 8.68 1.25
C TYR A 227 -24.44 7.80 2.45
N LEU A 228 -23.60 6.86 2.78
CA LEU A 228 -23.74 5.95 3.92
C LEU A 228 -22.63 6.27 4.95
N ILE A 229 -22.90 7.24 5.80
CA ILE A 229 -21.93 7.73 6.80
C ILE A 229 -22.30 7.13 8.16
N ASN A 230 -21.37 6.41 8.79
CA ASN A 230 -21.61 5.65 10.03
C ASN A 230 -23.00 4.96 10.04
N PRO A 231 -23.27 4.04 9.10
CA PRO A 231 -24.62 3.50 8.91
C PRO A 231 -25.12 2.67 10.10
N THR A 232 -24.25 2.29 11.03
CA THR A 232 -24.63 1.68 12.30
C THR A 232 -25.08 2.69 13.37
N GLY A 233 -24.98 4.00 13.09
CA GLY A 233 -25.35 5.10 13.96
C GLY A 233 -24.28 5.49 14.98
N ARG A 234 -23.43 4.58 15.43
CA ARG A 234 -22.42 4.83 16.49
C ARG A 234 -21.14 4.04 16.21
N PHE A 235 -19.98 4.71 16.31
CA PHE A 235 -18.67 4.07 16.19
C PHE A 235 -17.69 4.70 17.20
N VAL A 236 -17.91 4.46 18.48
CA VAL A 236 -17.07 4.96 19.58
C VAL A 236 -15.98 3.95 19.94
N ILE A 237 -16.34 2.67 20.03
CA ILE A 237 -15.36 1.58 20.21
C ILE A 237 -14.80 1.21 18.84
N GLY A 238 -13.50 1.36 18.68
CA GLY A 238 -12.78 1.10 17.42
C GLY A 238 -11.29 0.96 17.66
N GLY A 239 -10.52 0.94 16.59
CA GLY A 239 -9.10 0.67 16.64
C GLY A 239 -8.80 -0.72 17.23
N PRO A 240 -7.61 -0.95 17.80
CA PRO A 240 -7.24 -2.24 18.39
C PRO A 240 -8.15 -2.74 19.51
N GLN A 241 -8.95 -1.87 20.13
CA GLN A 241 -9.98 -2.27 21.07
C GLN A 241 -11.18 -2.93 20.37
N GLY A 242 -11.52 -2.45 19.17
CA GLY A 242 -12.67 -2.95 18.42
C GLY A 242 -12.36 -4.23 17.64
N ASP A 243 -11.16 -4.35 17.12
CA ASP A 243 -10.72 -5.48 16.29
C ASP A 243 -9.20 -5.67 16.39
N CYS A 244 -8.76 -6.91 16.31
CA CYS A 244 -7.35 -7.27 16.31
C CYS A 244 -6.71 -6.87 14.98
N GLY A 245 -5.55 -6.21 15.03
CA GLY A 245 -4.75 -5.85 13.86
C GLY A 245 -3.51 -6.69 13.72
N LEU A 246 -3.18 -7.04 12.47
CA LEU A 246 -1.96 -7.77 12.12
C LEU A 246 -1.31 -7.15 10.88
N THR A 247 0.02 -7.18 10.84
CA THR A 247 0.80 -6.81 9.64
C THR A 247 0.36 -7.66 8.44
N GLY A 248 0.17 -7.01 7.29
CA GLY A 248 -0.09 -7.70 6.02
C GLY A 248 -1.52 -8.19 5.81
N ARG A 249 -2.49 -7.68 6.56
CA ARG A 249 -3.92 -8.04 6.37
C ARG A 249 -4.71 -7.03 5.54
N LYS A 250 -4.07 -6.03 4.95
CA LYS A 250 -4.69 -5.03 4.06
C LYS A 250 -4.01 -4.97 2.69
N ILE A 251 -3.57 -6.12 2.17
CA ILE A 251 -2.78 -6.22 0.94
C ILE A 251 -3.50 -5.68 -0.30
N ILE A 252 -4.81 -5.77 -0.36
CA ILE A 252 -5.61 -5.23 -1.47
C ILE A 252 -5.75 -3.71 -1.37
N VAL A 253 -5.92 -3.18 -0.16
CA VAL A 253 -5.87 -1.74 0.13
C VAL A 253 -4.49 -1.17 -0.19
N ASP A 254 -3.44 -1.90 0.13
CA ASP A 254 -2.04 -1.52 -0.12
C ASP A 254 -1.70 -1.42 -1.60
N THR A 255 -2.47 -2.07 -2.48
CA THR A 255 -2.18 -2.21 -3.91
C THR A 255 -3.24 -1.52 -4.78
N TYR A 256 -4.13 -2.26 -5.42
CA TYR A 256 -5.00 -1.73 -6.48
C TYR A 256 -6.50 -1.80 -6.16
N GLY A 257 -6.88 -2.11 -4.91
CA GLY A 257 -8.28 -2.12 -4.48
C GLY A 257 -9.17 -3.13 -5.22
N GLY A 258 -8.59 -4.22 -5.73
CA GLY A 258 -9.29 -5.25 -6.47
C GLY A 258 -9.34 -5.04 -7.99
N ALA A 259 -8.81 -3.93 -8.50
CA ALA A 259 -8.76 -3.67 -9.95
C ALA A 259 -7.72 -4.53 -10.69
N ALA A 260 -6.75 -5.08 -9.97
CA ALA A 260 -5.76 -6.02 -10.49
C ALA A 260 -5.60 -7.21 -9.54
N PRO A 261 -5.10 -8.35 -10.03
CA PRO A 261 -4.72 -9.49 -9.20
C PRO A 261 -3.66 -9.13 -8.16
N HIS A 262 -3.53 -9.99 -7.15
CA HIS A 262 -2.50 -9.89 -6.11
C HIS A 262 -1.79 -11.25 -5.97
N GLY A 263 -0.47 -11.23 -5.76
CA GLY A 263 0.32 -12.45 -5.56
C GLY A 263 0.21 -13.07 -4.16
N GLY A 264 -0.36 -12.34 -3.20
CA GLY A 264 -0.56 -12.79 -1.82
C GLY A 264 0.48 -12.29 -0.82
N GLY A 265 1.65 -11.82 -1.27
CA GLY A 265 2.71 -11.32 -0.40
C GLY A 265 2.41 -9.95 0.20
N ALA A 266 2.56 -9.82 1.52
CA ALA A 266 2.48 -8.54 2.21
C ALA A 266 3.79 -7.74 2.07
N PHE A 267 3.71 -6.41 2.24
CA PHE A 267 4.85 -5.49 2.09
C PHE A 267 5.46 -5.05 3.41
N SER A 268 4.64 -4.52 4.32
CA SER A 268 5.11 -3.89 5.55
C SER A 268 5.94 -4.82 6.40
N GLY A 269 7.01 -4.29 6.99
CA GLY A 269 7.94 -5.04 7.83
C GLY A 269 9.03 -5.83 7.07
N LYS A 270 8.94 -5.92 5.75
CA LYS A 270 9.90 -6.65 4.90
C LYS A 270 10.95 -5.72 4.31
N ASP A 271 12.23 -6.06 4.47
CA ASP A 271 13.32 -5.38 3.78
C ASP A 271 13.31 -5.70 2.27
N PRO A 272 14.00 -4.90 1.41
CA PRO A 272 13.90 -5.04 -0.05
C PRO A 272 14.51 -6.32 -0.64
N SER A 273 15.18 -7.17 0.13
CA SER A 273 15.58 -8.50 -0.33
C SER A 273 14.39 -9.45 -0.53
N LYS A 274 13.25 -9.15 0.09
CA LYS A 274 12.00 -9.88 -0.05
C LYS A 274 11.30 -9.42 -1.33
N VAL A 275 11.26 -10.29 -2.33
CA VAL A 275 10.65 -10.02 -3.65
C VAL A 275 9.16 -9.74 -3.57
N ASP A 276 8.45 -10.23 -2.56
CA ASP A 276 7.06 -9.86 -2.29
C ASP A 276 6.87 -8.34 -2.31
N ARG A 277 7.79 -7.59 -1.73
CA ARG A 277 7.76 -6.13 -1.70
C ARG A 277 8.49 -5.53 -2.90
N SER A 278 9.76 -5.83 -3.07
CA SER A 278 10.61 -5.18 -4.07
C SER A 278 10.15 -5.45 -5.50
N ALA A 279 9.78 -6.68 -5.84
CA ALA A 279 9.29 -7.01 -7.17
C ALA A 279 7.88 -6.48 -7.45
N ALA A 280 6.99 -6.39 -6.45
CA ALA A 280 5.71 -5.71 -6.61
C ALA A 280 5.89 -4.22 -6.90
N TYR A 281 6.86 -3.55 -6.27
CA TYR A 281 7.22 -2.17 -6.56
C TYR A 281 7.81 -2.02 -7.97
N ALA A 282 8.70 -2.94 -8.38
CA ALA A 282 9.25 -2.95 -9.74
C ALA A 282 8.16 -3.19 -10.80
N CYS A 283 7.22 -4.08 -10.54
CA CYS A 283 6.07 -4.31 -11.42
C CYS A 283 5.19 -3.06 -11.56
N ARG A 284 4.94 -2.32 -10.47
CA ARG A 284 4.26 -1.03 -10.54
C ARG A 284 5.04 -0.02 -11.39
N TYR A 285 6.34 0.07 -11.20
CA TYR A 285 7.21 0.95 -11.97
C TYR A 285 7.16 0.63 -13.46
N VAL A 286 7.23 -0.63 -13.85
CA VAL A 286 7.11 -1.09 -15.24
C VAL A 286 5.75 -0.71 -15.83
N ALA A 287 4.66 -1.12 -15.18
CA ALA A 287 3.30 -0.88 -15.66
C ALA A 287 3.03 0.63 -15.82
N LYS A 288 3.45 1.43 -14.84
CA LYS A 288 3.29 2.88 -14.86
C LYS A 288 4.03 3.53 -16.02
N ASN A 289 5.27 3.13 -16.28
CA ASN A 289 6.05 3.66 -17.40
C ASN A 289 5.49 3.24 -18.77
N ILE A 290 4.93 2.04 -18.91
CA ILE A 290 4.25 1.61 -20.15
C ILE A 290 3.04 2.51 -20.44
N VAL A 291 2.20 2.78 -19.44
CA VAL A 291 1.02 3.65 -19.59
C VAL A 291 1.44 5.11 -19.80
N ALA A 292 2.41 5.61 -19.04
CA ALA A 292 2.95 6.96 -19.17
C ALA A 292 3.60 7.20 -20.55
N ALA A 293 4.21 6.17 -21.15
CA ALA A 293 4.75 6.23 -22.53
C ALA A 293 3.64 6.27 -23.60
N GLY A 294 2.38 6.07 -23.22
CA GLY A 294 1.26 5.97 -24.15
C GLY A 294 1.26 4.69 -24.99
N LEU A 295 1.95 3.64 -24.53
CA LEU A 295 1.98 2.32 -25.19
C LEU A 295 0.71 1.51 -24.94
N ALA A 296 -0.02 1.81 -23.87
CA ALA A 296 -1.32 1.27 -23.53
C ALA A 296 -2.06 2.25 -22.63
N THR A 297 -3.39 2.14 -22.49
CA THR A 297 -4.18 2.86 -21.49
C THR A 297 -4.35 2.08 -20.19
N GLN A 298 -4.13 0.76 -20.25
CA GLN A 298 -4.09 -0.15 -19.11
C GLN A 298 -2.95 -1.13 -19.30
N CYS A 299 -2.24 -1.43 -18.23
CA CYS A 299 -1.16 -2.41 -18.25
C CYS A 299 -1.10 -3.16 -16.93
N GLN A 300 -1.14 -4.48 -17.02
CA GLN A 300 -0.85 -5.40 -15.95
C GLN A 300 0.42 -6.17 -16.28
N ILE A 301 1.30 -6.32 -15.32
CA ILE A 301 2.49 -7.18 -15.42
C ILE A 301 2.47 -8.18 -14.26
N GLN A 302 2.82 -9.43 -14.55
CA GLN A 302 3.13 -10.45 -13.59
C GLN A 302 4.58 -10.87 -13.72
N VAL A 303 5.28 -11.01 -12.59
CA VAL A 303 6.59 -11.66 -12.51
C VAL A 303 6.55 -12.77 -11.49
N SER A 304 7.39 -13.79 -11.67
CA SER A 304 7.50 -14.88 -10.70
C SER A 304 8.96 -15.24 -10.47
N TYR A 305 9.25 -15.78 -9.27
CA TYR A 305 10.59 -16.18 -8.83
C TYR A 305 10.58 -17.56 -8.20
N ALA A 306 11.72 -18.22 -8.25
CA ALA A 306 12.04 -19.39 -7.45
C ALA A 306 13.03 -18.99 -6.36
N ILE A 307 12.93 -19.59 -5.16
CA ILE A 307 13.85 -19.33 -4.06
C ILE A 307 15.30 -19.62 -4.49
N GLY A 308 16.22 -18.73 -4.15
CA GLY A 308 17.64 -18.88 -4.47
C GLY A 308 18.02 -18.67 -5.93
N VAL A 309 17.07 -18.24 -6.79
CA VAL A 309 17.34 -17.98 -8.22
C VAL A 309 17.19 -16.47 -8.49
N ALA A 310 18.15 -15.88 -9.20
CA ALA A 310 18.16 -14.46 -9.49
C ALA A 310 17.20 -14.08 -10.63
N GLU A 311 17.22 -14.83 -11.74
CA GLU A 311 16.37 -14.52 -12.89
C GLU A 311 14.90 -14.83 -12.61
N PRO A 312 13.97 -13.93 -13.01
CA PRO A 312 12.54 -14.24 -12.95
C PRO A 312 12.20 -15.49 -13.75
N THR A 313 11.43 -16.39 -13.17
CA THR A 313 10.97 -17.62 -13.86
C THR A 313 9.97 -17.33 -14.96
N SER A 314 9.21 -16.24 -14.85
CA SER A 314 8.30 -15.75 -15.91
C SER A 314 8.08 -14.24 -15.83
N ILE A 315 7.76 -13.65 -16.98
CA ILE A 315 7.23 -12.30 -17.13
C ILE A 315 6.05 -12.39 -18.07
N ALA A 316 4.87 -11.93 -17.64
CA ALA A 316 3.67 -11.86 -18.45
C ALA A 316 3.10 -10.44 -18.40
N ILE A 317 2.60 -9.93 -19.53
CA ILE A 317 1.98 -8.60 -19.63
C ILE A 317 0.61 -8.77 -20.29
N ASP A 318 -0.38 -8.05 -19.77
CA ASP A 318 -1.71 -7.90 -20.36
C ASP A 318 -2.02 -6.40 -20.46
N THR A 319 -2.37 -5.94 -21.64
CA THR A 319 -2.78 -4.56 -21.90
C THR A 319 -4.28 -4.43 -22.12
N PHE A 320 -5.04 -5.49 -21.90
CA PHE A 320 -6.50 -5.52 -22.03
C PHE A 320 -7.00 -5.04 -23.41
N GLY A 321 -6.23 -5.34 -24.46
CA GLY A 321 -6.52 -4.92 -25.83
C GLY A 321 -6.24 -3.43 -26.12
N THR A 322 -5.67 -2.68 -25.21
CA THR A 322 -5.35 -1.25 -25.38
C THR A 322 -3.91 -1.00 -25.86
N GLY A 323 -3.10 -2.06 -25.96
CA GLY A 323 -1.69 -1.99 -26.34
C GLY A 323 -1.46 -1.56 -27.79
N LYS A 324 -0.48 -0.69 -28.02
CA LYS A 324 -0.01 -0.32 -29.36
C LYS A 324 1.01 -1.32 -29.93
N LEU A 325 1.60 -2.12 -29.06
CA LEU A 325 2.47 -3.25 -29.40
C LEU A 325 1.82 -4.54 -28.89
N ASN A 326 2.19 -5.66 -29.50
CA ASN A 326 1.82 -6.96 -28.95
C ASN A 326 2.60 -7.24 -27.66
N GLU A 327 2.08 -8.14 -26.84
CA GLU A 327 2.63 -8.44 -25.51
C GLU A 327 4.07 -8.97 -25.57
N SER A 328 4.42 -9.76 -26.60
CA SER A 328 5.77 -10.29 -26.78
C SER A 328 6.79 -9.17 -27.00
N ASP A 329 6.45 -8.14 -27.75
CA ASP A 329 7.34 -7.00 -28.00
C ASP A 329 7.42 -6.09 -26.77
N LEU A 330 6.33 -5.92 -26.03
CA LEU A 330 6.37 -5.25 -24.73
C LEU A 330 7.29 -5.96 -23.73
N ILE A 331 7.24 -7.30 -23.65
CA ILE A 331 8.13 -8.08 -22.78
C ILE A 331 9.61 -7.88 -23.18
N LYS A 332 9.93 -7.83 -24.48
CA LYS A 332 11.30 -7.53 -24.94
C LYS A 332 11.76 -6.13 -24.51
N LEU A 333 10.88 -5.12 -24.62
CA LEU A 333 11.16 -3.77 -24.12
C LEU A 333 11.40 -3.76 -22.61
N VAL A 334 10.56 -4.46 -21.85
CA VAL A 334 10.72 -4.57 -20.41
C VAL A 334 12.07 -5.19 -20.05
N ARG A 335 12.43 -6.33 -20.64
CA ARG A 335 13.72 -6.98 -20.41
C ARG A 335 14.93 -6.11 -20.81
N LYS A 336 14.77 -5.22 -21.78
CA LYS A 336 15.82 -4.30 -22.22
C LYS A 336 16.05 -3.14 -21.25
N HIS A 337 14.99 -2.63 -20.60
CA HIS A 337 15.04 -1.39 -19.85
C HIS A 337 14.91 -1.55 -18.34
N PHE A 338 14.51 -2.72 -17.85
CA PHE A 338 14.28 -2.99 -16.43
C PHE A 338 15.00 -4.28 -16.02
N ASP A 339 15.89 -4.17 -15.05
CA ASP A 339 16.50 -5.33 -14.43
C ASP A 339 15.58 -5.84 -13.31
N LEU A 340 14.91 -6.95 -13.56
CA LEU A 340 13.95 -7.56 -12.64
C LEU A 340 14.54 -8.65 -11.75
N ARG A 341 15.88 -8.82 -11.75
CA ARG A 341 16.56 -9.63 -10.75
C ARG A 341 16.49 -8.92 -9.38
N PRO A 342 16.46 -9.62 -8.23
CA PRO A 342 16.35 -9.01 -6.91
C PRO A 342 17.35 -7.87 -6.67
N LYS A 343 18.63 -8.09 -6.96
CA LYS A 343 19.68 -7.05 -6.84
C LYS A 343 19.45 -5.88 -7.81
N GLY A 344 19.06 -6.18 -9.05
CA GLY A 344 18.75 -5.18 -10.05
C GLY A 344 17.61 -4.26 -9.65
N ILE A 345 16.54 -4.81 -9.09
CA ILE A 345 15.40 -4.05 -8.56
C ILE A 345 15.85 -3.11 -7.44
N ILE A 346 16.60 -3.63 -6.47
CA ILE A 346 17.10 -2.85 -5.33
C ILE A 346 17.93 -1.65 -5.82
N GLN A 347 18.81 -1.87 -6.79
CA GLN A 347 19.66 -0.80 -7.35
C GLN A 347 18.84 0.18 -8.20
N MET A 348 17.97 -0.32 -9.09
CA MET A 348 17.15 0.49 -9.99
C MET A 348 16.21 1.44 -9.23
N LEU A 349 15.64 0.97 -8.13
CA LEU A 349 14.69 1.72 -7.33
C LEU A 349 15.30 2.33 -6.06
N ASP A 350 16.61 2.14 -5.81
CA ASP A 350 17.32 2.69 -4.65
C ASP A 350 16.60 2.38 -3.32
N LEU A 351 16.36 1.08 -3.07
CA LEU A 351 15.48 0.62 -2.00
C LEU A 351 16.17 0.44 -0.62
N MET A 352 17.51 0.48 -0.55
CA MET A 352 18.26 0.26 0.70
C MET A 352 18.29 1.52 1.60
N ARG A 353 17.11 2.13 1.80
CA ARG A 353 16.95 3.39 2.52
C ARG A 353 15.76 3.32 3.47
N PRO A 354 15.72 4.16 4.54
CA PRO A 354 14.57 4.25 5.46
C PRO A 354 13.42 5.07 4.81
N ILE A 355 12.66 4.47 3.92
CA ILE A 355 11.59 5.11 3.12
C ILE A 355 10.22 4.46 3.31
N TYR A 356 10.12 3.44 4.16
CA TYR A 356 8.98 2.52 4.19
C TYR A 356 7.86 2.95 5.12
N SER A 357 8.12 3.60 6.24
CA SER A 357 7.08 4.06 7.19
C SER A 357 5.98 4.88 6.53
N LYS A 358 6.34 5.73 5.55
CA LYS A 358 5.39 6.57 4.83
C LYS A 358 4.45 5.77 3.92
N SER A 359 4.89 4.60 3.43
CA SER A 359 4.10 3.75 2.53
C SER A 359 3.07 2.89 3.27
N ALA A 360 3.21 2.72 4.58
CA ALA A 360 2.43 1.79 5.38
C ALA A 360 0.96 2.19 5.60
N ALA A 361 0.54 3.37 5.15
CA ALA A 361 -0.85 3.82 5.16
C ALA A 361 -1.18 4.53 3.86
N TYR A 362 -2.45 4.47 3.45
CA TYR A 362 -3.01 5.13 2.26
C TYR A 362 -2.50 4.59 0.92
N GLY A 363 -2.12 3.31 0.89
CA GLY A 363 -1.63 2.60 -0.30
C GLY A 363 -0.14 2.84 -0.59
N HIS A 364 0.49 1.84 -1.17
CA HIS A 364 1.91 1.89 -1.57
C HIS A 364 2.09 2.49 -2.97
N PHE A 365 1.02 2.58 -3.77
CA PHE A 365 1.02 3.04 -5.15
C PHE A 365 0.13 4.27 -5.35
N GLY A 366 0.40 5.01 -6.45
CA GLY A 366 -0.31 6.25 -6.73
C GLY A 366 0.12 7.41 -5.84
N ARG A 367 1.34 7.38 -5.34
CA ARG A 367 1.94 8.35 -4.43
C ARG A 367 2.87 9.31 -5.19
N GLU A 368 3.03 10.52 -4.66
CA GLU A 368 3.83 11.58 -5.30
C GLU A 368 5.04 12.00 -4.45
N GLU A 369 5.27 11.33 -3.33
CA GLU A 369 6.45 11.56 -2.49
C GLU A 369 7.73 11.18 -3.25
N PRO A 370 8.76 12.03 -3.25
CA PRO A 370 9.97 11.82 -4.07
C PRO A 370 10.79 10.58 -3.67
N GLU A 371 10.59 10.09 -2.45
CA GLU A 371 11.23 8.87 -1.96
C GLU A 371 10.69 7.61 -2.66
N PHE A 372 9.45 7.65 -3.18
CA PHE A 372 8.80 6.50 -3.82
C PHE A 372 9.22 6.37 -5.28
N THR A 373 10.42 5.87 -5.47
CA THR A 373 11.08 5.77 -6.79
C THR A 373 10.32 4.91 -7.79
N TRP A 374 9.52 3.96 -7.32
CA TRP A 374 8.66 3.10 -8.15
C TRP A 374 7.47 3.86 -8.79
N GLU A 375 7.26 5.11 -8.42
CA GLU A 375 6.24 5.98 -9.01
C GLU A 375 6.82 6.93 -10.09
N LYS A 376 8.12 6.88 -10.39
CA LYS A 376 8.74 7.70 -11.43
C LYS A 376 8.32 7.26 -12.83
N ASN A 377 8.22 8.24 -13.75
CA ASN A 377 7.92 8.04 -15.17
C ASN A 377 9.15 8.25 -16.07
N ASP A 378 10.35 8.13 -15.52
CA ASP A 378 11.63 8.45 -16.15
C ASP A 378 12.01 7.52 -17.29
N LYS A 379 11.40 6.35 -17.40
CA LYS A 379 11.57 5.41 -18.53
C LYS A 379 10.57 5.64 -19.67
N ALA A 380 9.53 6.44 -19.48
CA ALA A 380 8.44 6.59 -20.46
C ALA A 380 8.95 7.08 -21.84
N ALA A 381 9.83 8.07 -21.87
CA ALA A 381 10.37 8.63 -23.12
C ALA A 381 11.19 7.60 -23.91
N ILE A 382 12.06 6.84 -23.23
CA ILE A 382 12.88 5.84 -23.90
C ILE A 382 12.07 4.64 -24.38
N LEU A 383 11.05 4.23 -23.61
CA LEU A 383 10.13 3.16 -24.03
C LEU A 383 9.36 3.56 -25.28
N LYS A 384 8.87 4.81 -25.33
CA LYS A 384 8.18 5.34 -26.51
C LYS A 384 9.07 5.37 -27.75
N ALA A 385 10.29 5.87 -27.62
CA ALA A 385 11.26 5.93 -28.72
C ALA A 385 11.62 4.54 -29.25
N ASP A 386 11.91 3.59 -28.36
CA ASP A 386 12.26 2.22 -28.75
C ASP A 386 11.05 1.43 -29.31
N ALA A 387 9.85 1.86 -29.02
CA ALA A 387 8.62 1.34 -29.62
C ALA A 387 8.34 1.89 -31.04
N GLY A 388 9.10 2.89 -31.48
CA GLY A 388 8.92 3.53 -32.80
C GLY A 388 7.72 4.48 -32.87
N LEU A 389 7.31 5.08 -31.75
CA LEU A 389 6.12 5.92 -31.63
C LEU A 389 6.43 7.39 -31.31
#